data_a3609d31d5c1e62c4e21435f373a6445
#
_entry.id   a3609d31d5c1e62c4e21435f373a6445
#
_cell.length_a   1.000
_cell.length_b   1.000
_cell.length_c   1.000
_cell.angle_alpha   90.00
_cell.angle_beta   90.00
_cell.angle_gamma   90.00
#
_symmetry.space_group_name_H-M   'P 1'
#
loop_
_entity.id
_entity.type
_entity.pdbx_description
1 polymer ?
#
loop_
_entity_poly.entity_id
_entity_poly.type
_entity_poly.pdbx_seq_one_letter_code
_entity_poly.pdbx_strand_id
1 'polypeptide(L)'
;MILGKMHKKMEYNYCFMNKFLGALFSGLLFCGILQAESSLPGCKGNNFPTWTNCYGEVGPIPISGDIYAGEWRVGKYHGQGTIEYSDGTKYVGKWKNGLPNGKGTLTDSSGNKYVGGFKNGKRHGQGTYTMSDGSNYTGQWEDSIPNGEGIYTFADGKIDKGIWKKGELIK
;
A
#
# COMPACT_ATOMS: atom_id res chain seq x y z
N MET A 1 -6.60 -50.79 9.43
CA MET A 1 -6.59 -50.07 8.15
C MET A 1 -6.62 -48.59 8.48
N ILE A 2 -5.43 -47.95 8.46
CA ILE A 2 -5.18 -46.64 9.05
C ILE A 2 -5.15 -45.62 7.89
N LEU A 3 -6.14 -44.74 7.81
CA LEU A 3 -6.13 -43.60 6.87
C LEU A 3 -5.29 -42.46 7.46
N GLY A 4 -4.10 -42.27 6.90
CA GLY A 4 -3.26 -41.13 7.20
C GLY A 4 -3.83 -39.85 6.61
N LYS A 5 -4.14 -38.88 7.46
CA LYS A 5 -4.41 -37.49 7.07
C LYS A 5 -3.08 -36.84 6.69
N MET A 6 -2.89 -36.58 5.41
CA MET A 6 -1.79 -35.74 4.94
C MET A 6 -2.17 -34.26 5.26
N HIS A 7 -1.58 -33.72 6.30
CA HIS A 7 -1.53 -32.27 6.51
C HIS A 7 -0.48 -31.68 5.56
N LYS A 8 -0.95 -31.00 4.53
CA LYS A 8 -0.09 -30.19 3.66
C LYS A 8 0.33 -28.96 4.45
N LYS A 9 1.52 -29.00 5.03
CA LYS A 9 2.16 -27.88 5.70
C LYS A 9 2.54 -26.88 4.62
N MET A 10 1.85 -25.74 4.53
CA MET A 10 2.33 -24.60 3.75
C MET A 10 3.56 -24.06 4.47
N GLU A 11 4.72 -24.28 3.90
CA GLU A 11 5.95 -23.64 4.33
C GLU A 11 5.93 -22.19 3.80
N TYR A 12 5.64 -21.26 4.69
CA TYR A 12 5.95 -19.86 4.44
C TYR A 12 7.46 -19.70 4.53
N ASN A 13 8.10 -19.46 3.39
CA ASN A 13 9.52 -19.13 3.35
C ASN A 13 9.72 -17.74 4.01
N TYR A 14 10.09 -17.77 5.27
CA TYR A 14 10.64 -16.60 5.96
C TYR A 14 12.01 -16.30 5.35
N CYS A 15 12.10 -15.17 4.63
CA CYS A 15 13.39 -14.64 4.25
C CYS A 15 14.06 -14.01 5.48
N PHE A 16 14.63 -14.85 6.34
CA PHE A 16 15.54 -14.44 7.39
C PHE A 16 16.90 -14.15 6.76
N MET A 17 17.20 -12.90 6.48
CA MET A 17 18.58 -12.53 6.17
C MET A 17 19.38 -12.36 7.45
N ASN A 18 20.13 -13.40 7.78
CA ASN A 18 21.21 -13.35 8.75
C ASN A 18 22.29 -12.34 8.28
N LYS A 19 22.57 -11.33 9.11
CA LYS A 19 23.83 -10.59 9.04
C LYS A 19 24.95 -11.55 9.42
N PHE A 20 25.79 -12.00 8.49
CA PHE A 20 27.24 -12.17 8.67
C PHE A 20 27.92 -12.73 7.42
N LEU A 21 29.04 -12.10 7.07
CA LEU A 21 30.17 -12.46 6.22
C LEU A 21 29.96 -12.51 4.68
N GLY A 22 30.81 -11.66 4.08
CA GLY A 22 31.00 -11.55 2.67
C GLY A 22 31.56 -12.80 1.98
N ALA A 23 31.18 -12.93 0.75
CA ALA A 23 31.97 -13.29 -0.43
C ALA A 23 31.03 -13.50 -1.63
N LEU A 24 31.29 -12.78 -2.68
CA LEU A 24 31.08 -13.05 -4.11
C LEU A 24 30.21 -14.26 -4.49
N PHE A 25 28.99 -14.00 -5.00
CA PHE A 25 28.43 -14.78 -6.11
C PHE A 25 27.39 -13.94 -6.86
N SER A 26 27.63 -13.74 -8.15
CA SER A 26 26.74 -13.16 -9.13
C SER A 26 25.49 -14.01 -9.31
N GLY A 27 24.33 -13.47 -8.95
CA GLY A 27 23.04 -14.10 -9.20
C GLY A 27 21.96 -13.04 -9.05
N LEU A 28 21.52 -12.47 -10.17
CA LEU A 28 20.38 -11.56 -10.25
C LEU A 28 19.11 -12.24 -9.72
N LEU A 29 18.70 -11.91 -8.52
CA LEU A 29 17.31 -12.03 -8.09
C LEU A 29 16.84 -10.62 -7.75
N PHE A 30 16.13 -10.03 -8.70
CA PHE A 30 15.33 -8.83 -8.47
C PHE A 30 14.19 -9.18 -7.51
N CYS A 31 14.42 -9.04 -6.22
CA CYS A 31 13.33 -8.80 -5.28
C CYS A 31 13.28 -7.29 -5.07
N GLY A 32 12.75 -6.60 -6.10
CA GLY A 32 12.68 -5.15 -6.13
C GLY A 32 11.43 -4.64 -5.45
N ILE A 33 11.43 -4.54 -4.13
CA ILE A 33 10.64 -3.54 -3.42
C ILE A 33 11.59 -2.93 -2.40
N LEU A 34 12.03 -1.71 -2.64
CA LEU A 34 12.65 -0.87 -1.61
C LEU A 34 11.57 -0.60 -0.54
N GLN A 35 11.38 -1.54 0.35
CA GLN A 35 10.73 -1.24 1.63
C GLN A 35 11.76 -0.45 2.42
N ALA A 36 11.44 0.82 2.71
CA ALA A 36 12.18 1.53 3.74
C ALA A 36 12.11 0.67 5.00
N GLU A 37 13.24 0.08 5.39
CA GLU A 37 13.32 -0.72 6.62
C GLU A 37 12.89 0.17 7.78
N SER A 38 11.84 -0.21 8.49
CA SER A 38 11.45 0.48 9.71
C SER A 38 12.56 0.29 10.74
N SER A 39 12.99 1.39 11.37
CA SER A 39 13.92 1.35 12.49
C SER A 39 13.27 0.87 13.79
N LEU A 40 11.97 0.62 13.78
CA LEU A 40 11.23 0.19 14.95
C LEU A 40 11.49 -1.29 15.26
N PRO A 41 11.45 -1.68 16.55
CA PRO A 41 11.55 -3.08 16.95
C PRO A 41 10.36 -3.89 16.43
N GLY A 42 10.53 -5.20 16.26
CA GLY A 42 9.44 -6.11 15.93
C GLY A 42 8.35 -6.10 17.02
N CYS A 43 7.09 -6.17 16.59
CA CYS A 43 5.97 -6.30 17.51
C CYS A 43 6.02 -7.64 18.25
N LYS A 44 5.66 -7.64 19.54
CA LYS A 44 5.71 -8.86 20.39
C LYS A 44 4.32 -9.40 20.65
N GLY A 45 4.19 -10.74 20.59
CA GLY A 45 2.94 -11.45 20.85
C GLY A 45 1.92 -11.34 19.71
N ASN A 46 0.80 -12.06 19.85
CA ASN A 46 -0.25 -12.18 18.82
C ASN A 46 -1.44 -11.25 19.06
N ASN A 47 -1.34 -10.35 20.06
CA ASN A 47 -2.41 -9.41 20.39
C ASN A 47 -2.11 -8.04 19.78
N PHE A 48 -2.32 -7.89 18.47
CA PHE A 48 -2.06 -6.66 17.72
C PHE A 48 -2.80 -5.40 18.25
N PRO A 49 -3.97 -5.47 18.92
CA PRO A 49 -4.55 -4.30 19.57
C PRO A 49 -3.67 -3.63 20.63
N THR A 50 -2.71 -4.37 21.20
CA THR A 50 -1.77 -3.82 22.19
C THR A 50 -0.44 -3.37 21.60
N TRP A 51 -0.21 -3.59 20.30
CA TRP A 51 1.04 -3.23 19.65
C TRP A 51 1.21 -1.70 19.59
N THR A 52 2.40 -1.24 19.96
CA THR A 52 2.73 0.18 19.95
C THR A 52 4.21 0.41 19.68
N ASN A 53 4.52 1.42 18.87
CA ASN A 53 5.88 1.79 18.49
C ASN A 53 6.71 0.57 18.03
N CYS A 54 6.12 -0.27 17.17
CA CYS A 54 6.76 -1.46 16.64
C CYS A 54 6.36 -1.68 15.18
N TYR A 55 7.11 -2.54 14.48
CA TYR A 55 6.79 -3.03 13.14
C TYR A 55 6.30 -4.48 13.21
N GLY A 56 5.22 -4.81 12.55
CA GLY A 56 4.68 -6.16 12.54
C GLY A 56 3.72 -6.42 11.40
N GLU A 57 3.47 -7.70 11.14
CA GLU A 57 2.53 -8.20 10.15
C GLU A 57 1.34 -8.86 10.83
N VAL A 58 0.18 -8.58 10.31
CA VAL A 58 -1.08 -9.18 10.74
C VAL A 58 -1.86 -9.58 9.49
N GLY A 59 -2.31 -10.84 9.47
CA GLY A 59 -3.20 -11.34 8.43
C GLY A 59 -3.05 -12.83 8.14
N PRO A 60 -3.99 -13.37 7.36
CA PRO A 60 -5.25 -12.72 6.98
C PRO A 60 -6.13 -12.42 8.19
N ILE A 61 -6.71 -11.21 8.23
CA ILE A 61 -7.62 -10.79 9.31
C ILE A 61 -8.89 -11.63 9.21
N PRO A 62 -9.34 -12.33 10.29
CA PRO A 62 -10.37 -13.37 10.20
C PRO A 62 -11.70 -12.94 9.57
N ILE A 63 -12.07 -11.66 9.68
CA ILE A 63 -13.36 -11.16 9.17
C ILE A 63 -13.20 -10.58 7.76
N SER A 64 -12.12 -9.86 7.47
CA SER A 64 -11.93 -9.15 6.20
C SER A 64 -11.03 -9.88 5.22
N GLY A 65 -10.15 -10.77 5.69
CA GLY A 65 -9.15 -11.43 4.86
C GLY A 65 -7.95 -10.55 4.50
N ASP A 66 -7.91 -9.31 4.98
CA ASP A 66 -6.85 -8.35 4.67
C ASP A 66 -5.54 -8.72 5.35
N ILE A 67 -4.43 -8.32 4.75
CA ILE A 67 -3.07 -8.50 5.28
C ILE A 67 -2.43 -7.14 5.44
N TYR A 68 -1.97 -6.81 6.65
CA TYR A 68 -1.23 -5.57 6.91
C TYR A 68 0.17 -5.88 7.41
N ALA A 69 1.16 -5.19 6.83
CA ALA A 69 2.55 -5.21 7.27
C ALA A 69 3.04 -3.77 7.42
N GLY A 70 3.44 -3.36 8.61
CA GLY A 70 3.85 -1.99 8.85
C GLY A 70 4.03 -1.63 10.32
N GLU A 71 4.13 -0.33 10.55
CA GLU A 71 4.31 0.26 11.85
C GLU A 71 2.98 0.36 12.60
N TRP A 72 3.05 0.20 13.93
CA TRP A 72 1.90 0.20 14.81
C TRP A 72 2.06 1.23 15.93
N ARG A 73 0.98 1.88 16.26
CA ARG A 73 0.90 2.77 17.42
C ARG A 73 -0.45 2.63 18.10
N VAL A 74 -0.42 2.22 19.38
CA VAL A 74 -1.65 2.01 20.20
C VAL A 74 -2.68 1.16 19.45
N GLY A 75 -2.25 -0.03 18.97
CA GLY A 75 -3.10 -0.99 18.25
C GLY A 75 -3.65 -0.52 16.91
N LYS A 76 -3.12 0.56 16.35
CA LYS A 76 -3.56 1.12 15.06
C LYS A 76 -2.40 1.19 14.07
N TYR A 77 -2.70 1.01 12.80
CA TYR A 77 -1.74 1.26 11.71
C TYR A 77 -1.19 2.67 11.82
N HIS A 78 0.12 2.80 11.74
CA HIS A 78 0.82 4.08 11.88
C HIS A 78 2.09 4.08 11.04
N GLY A 79 2.75 5.26 10.85
CA GLY A 79 4.01 5.36 10.14
C GLY A 79 3.97 4.80 8.72
N GLN A 80 4.92 3.97 8.34
CA GLN A 80 4.95 3.30 7.04
C GLN A 80 4.27 1.93 7.12
N GLY A 81 3.51 1.59 6.08
CA GLY A 81 2.87 0.28 6.03
C GLY A 81 2.25 -0.05 4.68
N THR A 82 2.03 -1.34 4.50
CA THR A 82 1.36 -1.92 3.34
C THR A 82 0.13 -2.67 3.82
N ILE A 83 -1.00 -2.46 3.18
CA ILE A 83 -2.16 -3.32 3.31
C ILE A 83 -2.49 -3.93 1.95
N GLU A 84 -2.86 -5.19 1.96
CA GLU A 84 -3.48 -5.88 0.84
C GLU A 84 -4.86 -6.32 1.27
N TYR A 85 -5.87 -5.77 0.63
CA TYR A 85 -7.27 -6.07 0.89
C TYR A 85 -7.66 -7.38 0.18
N SER A 86 -8.66 -8.05 0.72
CA SER A 86 -9.15 -9.33 0.18
C SER A 86 -9.69 -9.24 -1.25
N ASP A 87 -10.05 -8.04 -1.72
CA ASP A 87 -10.47 -7.76 -3.10
C ASP A 87 -9.29 -7.56 -4.06
N GLY A 88 -8.03 -7.68 -3.59
CA GLY A 88 -6.82 -7.46 -4.37
C GLY A 88 -6.36 -5.99 -4.42
N THR A 89 -7.12 -5.06 -3.83
CA THR A 89 -6.67 -3.67 -3.67
C THR A 89 -5.46 -3.60 -2.74
N LYS A 90 -4.46 -2.80 -3.08
CA LYS A 90 -3.24 -2.64 -2.29
C LYS A 90 -2.93 -1.18 -2.03
N TYR A 91 -2.64 -0.85 -0.77
CA TYR A 91 -2.10 0.46 -0.41
C TYR A 91 -0.73 0.32 0.21
N VAL A 92 0.20 1.16 -0.24
CA VAL A 92 1.56 1.28 0.30
C VAL A 92 1.82 2.74 0.61
N GLY A 93 2.11 3.08 1.85
CA GLY A 93 2.38 4.48 2.19
C GLY A 93 2.30 4.80 3.67
N LYS A 94 2.08 6.09 3.95
CA LYS A 94 2.00 6.59 5.31
C LYS A 94 0.62 6.39 5.92
N TRP A 95 0.62 6.02 7.20
CA TRP A 95 -0.54 5.76 8.02
C TRP A 95 -0.58 6.67 9.25
N LYS A 96 -1.76 7.05 9.67
CA LYS A 96 -1.99 7.75 10.93
C LYS A 96 -3.31 7.28 11.54
N ASN A 97 -3.23 6.73 12.76
CA ASN A 97 -4.40 6.27 13.53
C ASN A 97 -5.31 5.30 12.75
N GLY A 98 -4.73 4.36 12.00
CA GLY A 98 -5.45 3.35 11.24
C GLY A 98 -5.90 3.78 9.84
N LEU A 99 -5.60 5.00 9.40
CA LEU A 99 -6.01 5.52 8.10
C LEU A 99 -4.81 5.95 7.25
N PRO A 100 -4.84 5.76 5.91
CA PRO A 100 -3.91 6.39 4.98
C PRO A 100 -3.80 7.89 5.22
N ASN A 101 -2.57 8.40 5.43
CA ASN A 101 -2.35 9.82 5.74
C ASN A 101 -0.92 10.24 5.40
N GLY A 102 -0.74 11.11 4.43
CA GLY A 102 0.55 11.50 3.86
C GLY A 102 0.74 10.96 2.46
N LYS A 103 1.95 10.67 2.04
CA LYS A 103 2.22 10.13 0.70
C LYS A 103 1.98 8.63 0.65
N GLY A 104 1.41 8.16 -0.47
CA GLY A 104 1.16 6.74 -0.68
C GLY A 104 0.79 6.38 -2.11
N THR A 105 0.71 5.08 -2.35
CA THR A 105 0.27 4.46 -3.60
C THR A 105 -0.90 3.53 -3.30
N LEU A 106 -1.99 3.71 -4.01
CA LEU A 106 -3.15 2.81 -4.00
C LEU A 106 -3.26 2.17 -5.38
N THR A 107 -3.34 0.85 -5.44
CA THR A 107 -3.59 0.11 -6.68
C THR A 107 -4.83 -0.76 -6.45
N ASP A 108 -5.82 -0.66 -7.30
CA ASP A 108 -7.00 -1.50 -7.23
C ASP A 108 -6.85 -2.81 -8.03
N SER A 109 -7.79 -3.73 -7.86
CA SER A 109 -7.80 -5.04 -8.54
C SER A 109 -7.94 -4.95 -10.06
N SER A 110 -8.38 -3.80 -10.58
CA SER A 110 -8.48 -3.53 -12.03
C SER A 110 -7.18 -2.97 -12.62
N GLY A 111 -6.15 -2.73 -11.77
CA GLY A 111 -4.88 -2.17 -12.19
C GLY A 111 -4.83 -0.64 -12.21
N ASN A 112 -5.92 0.06 -11.83
CA ASN A 112 -5.85 1.50 -11.67
C ASN A 112 -4.94 1.85 -10.49
N LYS A 113 -4.16 2.93 -10.64
CA LYS A 113 -3.13 3.30 -9.66
C LYS A 113 -3.19 4.78 -9.32
N TYR A 114 -3.26 5.08 -8.04
CA TYR A 114 -3.07 6.44 -7.53
C TYR A 114 -1.73 6.55 -6.80
N VAL A 115 -0.98 7.59 -7.12
CA VAL A 115 0.26 7.96 -6.43
C VAL A 115 0.14 9.41 -5.98
N GLY A 116 0.10 9.66 -4.68
CA GLY A 116 -0.11 11.04 -4.23
C GLY A 116 -0.31 11.19 -2.74
N GLY A 117 -0.93 12.30 -2.38
CA GLY A 117 -1.28 12.62 -1.01
C GLY A 117 -2.57 11.93 -0.55
N PHE A 118 -2.60 11.60 0.74
CA PHE A 118 -3.78 11.10 1.44
C PHE A 118 -4.03 11.91 2.71
N LYS A 119 -5.27 12.09 3.06
CA LYS A 119 -5.72 12.68 4.32
C LYS A 119 -6.93 11.94 4.83
N ASN A 120 -6.82 11.33 6.02
CA ASN A 120 -7.89 10.57 6.65
C ASN A 120 -8.50 9.50 5.72
N GLY A 121 -7.66 8.73 5.01
CA GLY A 121 -8.08 7.67 4.10
C GLY A 121 -8.49 8.12 2.69
N LYS A 122 -8.58 9.42 2.44
CA LYS A 122 -9.01 9.97 1.15
C LYS A 122 -7.82 10.53 0.36
N ARG A 123 -7.84 10.43 -0.96
CA ARG A 123 -6.89 11.11 -1.85
C ARG A 123 -7.00 12.62 -1.63
N HIS A 124 -5.85 13.29 -1.42
CA HIS A 124 -5.84 14.72 -1.06
C HIS A 124 -4.51 15.37 -1.47
N GLY A 125 -4.53 16.67 -1.81
CA GLY A 125 -3.36 17.38 -2.28
C GLY A 125 -2.93 16.96 -3.68
N GLN A 126 -1.65 16.96 -3.97
CA GLN A 126 -1.13 16.57 -5.29
C GLN A 126 -1.08 15.05 -5.47
N GLY A 127 -1.50 14.58 -6.65
CA GLY A 127 -1.42 13.17 -7.00
C GLY A 127 -1.75 12.87 -8.45
N THR A 128 -1.32 11.69 -8.89
CA THR A 128 -1.59 11.14 -10.22
C THR A 128 -2.44 9.89 -10.08
N TYR A 129 -3.54 9.83 -10.78
CA TYR A 129 -4.36 8.63 -10.95
C TYR A 129 -4.24 8.14 -12.37
N THR A 130 -3.72 6.94 -12.54
CA THR A 130 -3.57 6.25 -13.83
C THR A 130 -4.58 5.13 -13.90
N MET A 131 -5.37 5.10 -14.95
CA MET A 131 -6.37 4.07 -15.21
C MET A 131 -5.76 2.94 -16.03
N SER A 132 -6.40 1.78 -15.99
CA SER A 132 -5.95 0.58 -16.69
C SER A 132 -5.96 0.71 -18.22
N ASP A 133 -6.72 1.65 -18.77
CA ASP A 133 -6.73 2.00 -20.20
C ASP A 133 -5.57 2.93 -20.62
N GLY A 134 -4.72 3.35 -19.68
CA GLY A 134 -3.59 4.26 -19.88
C GLY A 134 -3.92 5.74 -19.73
N SER A 135 -5.20 6.12 -19.62
CA SER A 135 -5.58 7.49 -19.30
C SER A 135 -5.13 7.87 -17.88
N ASN A 136 -4.87 9.15 -17.64
CA ASN A 136 -4.47 9.56 -16.31
C ASN A 136 -4.91 11.00 -15.99
N TYR A 137 -5.09 11.26 -14.70
CA TYR A 137 -5.24 12.60 -14.16
C TYR A 137 -4.08 12.92 -13.23
N THR A 138 -3.42 14.05 -13.46
CA THR A 138 -2.38 14.58 -12.58
C THR A 138 -2.77 15.97 -12.12
N GLY A 139 -2.90 16.19 -10.83
CA GLY A 139 -3.32 17.48 -10.30
C GLY A 139 -3.69 17.45 -8.84
N GLN A 140 -4.51 18.44 -8.47
CA GLN A 140 -4.99 18.61 -7.10
C GLN A 140 -6.21 17.73 -6.84
N TRP A 141 -6.27 17.23 -5.61
CA TRP A 141 -7.29 16.33 -5.10
C TRP A 141 -7.86 16.85 -3.78
N GLU A 142 -9.14 16.78 -3.62
CA GLU A 142 -9.85 17.03 -2.37
C GLU A 142 -10.88 15.95 -2.13
N ASP A 143 -10.78 15.27 -0.99
CA ASP A 143 -11.71 14.20 -0.59
C ASP A 143 -11.96 13.13 -1.65
N SER A 144 -10.88 12.68 -2.32
CA SER A 144 -10.86 11.69 -3.40
C SER A 144 -11.42 12.17 -4.75
N ILE A 145 -11.66 13.46 -4.92
CA ILE A 145 -12.20 14.07 -6.14
C ILE A 145 -11.16 15.05 -6.71
N PRO A 146 -10.93 15.09 -8.04
CA PRO A 146 -10.17 16.16 -8.69
C PRO A 146 -10.74 17.54 -8.34
N ASN A 147 -9.90 18.42 -7.76
CA ASN A 147 -10.34 19.76 -7.35
C ASN A 147 -9.14 20.71 -7.29
N GLY A 148 -9.13 21.73 -8.15
CA GLY A 148 -8.03 22.66 -8.35
C GLY A 148 -7.32 22.46 -9.69
N GLU A 149 -6.08 22.88 -9.82
CA GLU A 149 -5.32 22.75 -11.08
C GLU A 149 -5.02 21.29 -11.40
N GLY A 150 -5.21 20.89 -12.66
CA GLY A 150 -4.94 19.53 -13.10
C GLY A 150 -4.93 19.35 -14.60
N ILE A 151 -4.40 18.22 -14.99
CA ILE A 151 -4.26 17.75 -16.37
C ILE A 151 -4.85 16.35 -16.45
N TYR A 152 -5.79 16.15 -17.36
CA TYR A 152 -6.27 14.85 -17.74
C TYR A 152 -5.69 14.48 -19.11
N THR A 153 -5.05 13.33 -19.20
CA THR A 153 -4.54 12.78 -20.46
C THR A 153 -5.38 11.56 -20.79
N PHE A 154 -6.05 11.60 -21.93
CA PHE A 154 -6.84 10.49 -22.46
C PHE A 154 -5.94 9.37 -22.99
N ALA A 155 -6.48 8.17 -23.15
CA ALA A 155 -5.75 7.02 -23.69
C ALA A 155 -5.26 7.24 -25.14
N ASP A 156 -5.94 8.09 -25.90
CA ASP A 156 -5.54 8.51 -27.26
C ASP A 156 -4.49 9.62 -27.29
N GLY A 157 -4.05 10.08 -26.11
CA GLY A 157 -3.06 11.15 -25.97
C GLY A 157 -3.63 12.57 -25.98
N LYS A 158 -4.93 12.75 -26.14
CA LYS A 158 -5.57 14.06 -26.01
C LYS A 158 -5.40 14.57 -24.57
N ILE A 159 -5.28 15.89 -24.41
CA ILE A 159 -5.03 16.52 -23.10
C ILE A 159 -6.10 17.57 -22.84
N ASP A 160 -6.71 17.49 -21.67
CA ASP A 160 -7.54 18.51 -21.07
C ASP A 160 -6.83 19.09 -19.84
N LYS A 161 -6.48 20.38 -19.89
CA LYS A 161 -5.76 21.09 -18.81
C LYS A 161 -6.58 22.28 -18.34
N GLY A 162 -6.68 22.45 -17.02
CA GLY A 162 -7.40 23.62 -16.47
C GLY A 162 -7.68 23.47 -14.99
N ILE A 163 -8.70 24.21 -14.55
CA ILE A 163 -9.22 24.14 -13.18
C ILE A 163 -10.32 23.10 -13.12
N TRP A 164 -10.23 22.21 -12.15
CA TRP A 164 -11.20 21.16 -11.88
C TRP A 164 -12.02 21.52 -10.64
N LYS A 165 -13.30 21.26 -10.67
CA LYS A 165 -14.17 21.43 -9.52
C LYS A 165 -15.12 20.26 -9.42
N LYS A 166 -15.09 19.56 -8.29
CA LYS A 166 -15.90 18.36 -8.04
C LYS A 166 -15.77 17.29 -9.16
N GLY A 167 -14.58 17.14 -9.73
CA GLY A 167 -14.31 16.16 -10.79
C GLY A 167 -14.58 16.62 -12.21
N GLU A 168 -15.08 17.84 -12.41
CA GLU A 168 -15.38 18.39 -13.73
C GLU A 168 -14.41 19.52 -14.09
N LEU A 169 -13.95 19.54 -15.35
CA LEU A 169 -13.14 20.62 -15.88
C LEU A 169 -14.00 21.89 -16.06
N ILE A 170 -13.59 22.96 -15.39
CA ILE A 170 -14.21 24.28 -15.59
C ILE A 170 -13.32 25.05 -16.56
N LYS A 171 -13.93 25.48 -17.64
CA LYS A 171 -13.27 26.33 -18.64
C LYS A 171 -13.15 27.74 -18.15
#